data_11c1455a45f2335e84709ba5c6d7c759
#
_entry.id   11c1455a45f2335e84709ba5c6d7c759
#
_cell.length_a   1.000
_cell.length_b   1.000
_cell.length_c   1.000
_cell.angle_alpha   90.00
_cell.angle_beta   90.00
_cell.angle_gamma   90.00
#
_symmetry.space_group_name_H-M   'P 1'
#
loop_
_entity.id
_entity.type
_entity.pdbx_description
1 polymer ?
#
loop_
_entity_poly.entity_id
_entity_poly.type
_entity_poly.pdbx_seq_one_letter_code
_entity_poly.pdbx_strand_id
1 'polypeptide(L)'
;MFERLFRKKRFKYKCDECQEYHVGSPSFSMKHPTSFFDVPETERNDRVQYNDDLCMITPRENDTTEDPIYYIRCILEIPIKGASEPFMWGVWITQSKENFERYIETFEANQSNEKSSGWLLVDLPFYNNARTGEPLTHLECEVHWGPKGQRPKVSLWENSHQLAVD
;
A
#
# COMPACT_ATOMS: atom_id res chain seq x y z
N MET A 1 -1.47 -40.26 8.88
CA MET A 1 -0.84 -39.74 10.12
C MET A 1 0.08 -38.52 9.86
N PHE A 2 0.43 -38.23 8.63
CA PHE A 2 1.30 -37.08 8.27
C PHE A 2 0.59 -35.74 8.00
N GLU A 3 -0.71 -35.74 7.70
CA GLU A 3 -1.46 -34.49 7.41
C GLU A 3 -1.64 -33.53 8.59
N ARG A 4 -1.44 -34.00 9.84
CA ARG A 4 -1.58 -33.18 11.04
C ARG A 4 -0.37 -32.25 11.30
N LEU A 5 0.77 -32.52 10.68
CA LEU A 5 2.04 -31.80 10.94
C LEU A 5 2.16 -30.48 10.17
N PHE A 6 1.34 -30.25 9.13
CA PHE A 6 1.45 -29.06 8.28
C PHE A 6 0.19 -28.17 8.28
N ARG A 7 -0.70 -28.35 9.24
CA ARG A 7 -1.88 -27.49 9.34
C ARG A 7 -1.43 -26.11 9.81
N LYS A 8 -1.27 -25.18 8.87
CA LYS A 8 -1.01 -23.76 9.17
C LYS A 8 -2.09 -23.28 10.15
N LYS A 9 -1.66 -22.67 11.25
CA LYS A 9 -2.60 -22.18 12.29
C LYS A 9 -3.19 -20.85 11.83
N ARG A 10 -4.50 -20.68 12.00
CA ARG A 10 -5.13 -19.37 11.91
C ARG A 10 -4.76 -18.56 13.15
N PHE A 11 -4.42 -17.29 12.95
CA PHE A 11 -4.21 -16.36 14.06
C PHE A 11 -5.53 -16.15 14.81
N LYS A 12 -5.39 -15.98 16.11
CA LYS A 12 -6.47 -15.51 16.97
C LYS A 12 -5.89 -14.37 17.81
N TYR A 13 -6.46 -13.20 17.70
CA TYR A 13 -6.02 -12.02 18.45
C TYR A 13 -7.22 -11.29 19.07
N LYS A 14 -6.96 -10.59 20.17
CA LYS A 14 -7.93 -9.70 20.78
C LYS A 14 -7.82 -8.33 20.12
N CYS A 15 -8.92 -7.80 19.63
CA CYS A 15 -8.94 -6.47 19.02
C CYS A 15 -8.94 -5.40 20.12
N ASP A 16 -8.08 -4.38 19.98
CA ASP A 16 -8.02 -3.28 20.94
C ASP A 16 -9.20 -2.32 20.79
N GLU A 17 -9.84 -2.26 19.62
CA GLU A 17 -11.00 -1.40 19.39
C GLU A 17 -12.29 -1.99 19.97
N CYS A 18 -12.65 -3.21 19.55
CA CYS A 18 -13.91 -3.83 19.98
C CYS A 18 -13.77 -4.77 21.17
N GLN A 19 -12.55 -5.04 21.66
CA GLN A 19 -12.23 -5.96 22.75
C GLN A 19 -12.63 -7.42 22.51
N GLU A 20 -13.07 -7.77 21.32
CA GLU A 20 -13.46 -9.13 20.95
C GLU A 20 -12.30 -9.92 20.33
N TYR A 21 -12.45 -11.26 20.30
CA TYR A 21 -11.50 -12.11 19.64
C TYR A 21 -11.84 -12.29 18.16
N HIS A 22 -10.88 -11.97 17.30
CA HIS A 22 -10.94 -12.22 15.87
C HIS A 22 -10.09 -13.43 15.48
N VAL A 23 -10.51 -14.12 14.40
CA VAL A 23 -9.75 -15.23 13.80
C VAL A 23 -9.30 -14.82 12.41
N GLY A 24 -8.00 -14.95 12.15
CA GLY A 24 -7.35 -14.49 10.91
C GLY A 24 -6.21 -13.54 11.23
N SER A 25 -5.52 -13.07 10.20
CA SER A 25 -4.46 -12.07 10.37
C SER A 25 -5.08 -10.70 10.64
N PRO A 26 -4.52 -9.88 11.55
CA PRO A 26 -4.92 -8.49 11.69
C PRO A 26 -4.62 -7.75 10.39
N SER A 27 -5.56 -6.93 9.94
CA SER A 27 -5.39 -6.05 8.80
C SER A 27 -5.15 -4.63 9.28
N PHE A 28 -4.28 -3.91 8.59
CA PHE A 28 -4.05 -2.49 8.82
C PHE A 28 -4.27 -1.72 7.53
N SER A 29 -4.74 -0.49 7.60
CA SER A 29 -4.96 0.33 6.42
C SER A 29 -4.69 1.79 6.72
N MET A 30 -3.85 2.41 5.91
CA MET A 30 -3.62 3.85 5.95
C MET A 30 -4.82 4.58 5.32
N LYS A 31 -5.41 5.51 6.05
CA LYS A 31 -6.54 6.29 5.54
C LYS A 31 -6.12 7.25 4.41
N HIS A 32 -4.94 7.83 4.54
CA HIS A 32 -4.36 8.77 3.59
C HIS A 32 -2.91 8.39 3.28
N PRO A 33 -2.35 8.78 2.12
CA PRO A 33 -0.92 8.65 1.87
C PRO A 33 -0.12 9.53 2.83
N THR A 34 1.14 9.19 3.08
CA THR A 34 2.02 9.94 4.00
C THR A 34 2.12 11.41 3.61
N SER A 35 2.30 11.71 2.33
CA SER A 35 2.39 13.09 1.82
C SER A 35 1.13 13.94 2.03
N PHE A 36 -0.01 13.34 2.37
CA PHE A 36 -1.19 14.09 2.79
C PHE A 36 -0.91 14.95 4.04
N PHE A 37 -0.09 14.43 4.94
CA PHE A 37 0.23 15.12 6.20
C PHE A 37 1.29 16.20 6.02
N ASP A 38 2.03 16.17 4.92
CA ASP A 38 2.99 17.22 4.54
C ASP A 38 2.28 18.47 4.00
N VAL A 39 1.02 18.33 3.55
CA VAL A 39 0.19 19.47 3.14
C VAL A 39 -0.40 20.15 4.37
N PRO A 40 -0.14 21.47 4.57
CA PRO A 40 -0.75 22.23 5.66
C PRO A 40 -2.28 22.08 5.68
N GLU A 41 -2.88 21.93 6.84
CA GLU A 41 -4.31 21.69 6.98
C GLU A 41 -5.17 22.76 6.29
N THR A 42 -4.72 24.00 6.32
CA THR A 42 -5.37 25.14 5.66
C THR A 42 -5.36 25.07 4.13
N GLU A 43 -4.43 24.31 3.55
CA GLU A 43 -4.26 24.18 2.09
C GLU A 43 -4.88 22.86 1.56
N ARG A 44 -5.27 21.92 2.44
CA ARG A 44 -5.72 20.58 2.02
C ARG A 44 -6.95 20.60 1.13
N ASN A 45 -7.92 21.47 1.42
CA ASN A 45 -9.14 21.57 0.62
C ASN A 45 -8.88 21.99 -0.83
N ASP A 46 -7.84 22.79 -1.06
CA ASP A 46 -7.52 23.30 -2.38
C ASP A 46 -6.55 22.41 -3.15
N ARG A 47 -5.68 21.69 -2.42
CA ARG A 47 -4.56 20.95 -3.01
C ARG A 47 -4.74 19.44 -3.01
N VAL A 48 -5.63 18.88 -2.20
CA VAL A 48 -5.80 17.43 -2.09
C VAL A 48 -7.19 17.01 -2.56
N GLN A 49 -7.21 16.19 -3.59
CA GLN A 49 -8.43 15.51 -4.05
C GLN A 49 -8.29 14.03 -3.74
N TYR A 50 -9.25 13.45 -3.02
CA TYR A 50 -9.18 12.04 -2.66
C TYR A 50 -10.57 11.42 -2.47
N ASN A 51 -10.59 10.10 -2.61
CA ASN A 51 -11.68 9.22 -2.21
C ASN A 51 -11.10 7.97 -1.51
N ASP A 52 -11.88 6.91 -1.39
CA ASP A 52 -11.42 5.68 -0.71
C ASP A 52 -10.29 4.94 -1.45
N ASP A 53 -10.08 5.18 -2.74
CA ASP A 53 -9.16 4.42 -3.58
C ASP A 53 -8.14 5.27 -4.36
N LEU A 54 -8.36 6.58 -4.45
CA LEU A 54 -7.55 7.51 -5.23
C LEU A 54 -7.19 8.73 -4.41
N CYS A 55 -5.98 9.25 -4.62
CA CYS A 55 -5.58 10.54 -4.05
C CYS A 55 -4.66 11.27 -5.04
N MET A 56 -4.90 12.57 -5.21
CA MET A 56 -4.05 13.47 -5.97
C MET A 56 -3.70 14.66 -5.10
N ILE A 57 -2.41 15.00 -5.06
CA ILE A 57 -1.89 16.16 -4.32
C ILE A 57 -1.24 17.09 -5.33
N THR A 58 -1.79 18.31 -5.47
CA THR A 58 -1.23 19.32 -6.36
C THR A 58 -0.18 20.18 -5.64
N PRO A 59 0.86 20.66 -6.34
CA PRO A 59 1.80 21.62 -5.78
C PRO A 59 1.09 22.94 -5.45
N ARG A 60 1.78 23.85 -4.77
CA ARG A 60 1.27 25.21 -4.57
C ARG A 60 1.18 25.95 -5.90
N GLU A 61 0.20 26.83 -6.02
CA GLU A 61 -0.07 27.58 -7.26
C GLU A 61 1.17 28.34 -7.81
N ASN A 62 2.05 28.78 -6.93
CA ASN A 62 3.28 29.48 -7.29
C ASN A 62 4.50 28.56 -7.46
N ASP A 63 4.34 27.25 -7.25
CA ASP A 63 5.41 26.28 -7.42
C ASP A 63 5.28 25.58 -8.79
N THR A 64 5.99 26.10 -9.76
CA THR A 64 6.02 25.55 -11.12
C THR A 64 7.10 24.48 -11.31
N THR A 65 7.80 24.10 -10.26
CA THR A 65 8.91 23.15 -10.31
C THR A 65 8.48 21.73 -9.92
N GLU A 66 7.33 21.59 -9.28
CA GLU A 66 6.80 20.31 -8.81
C GLU A 66 5.60 19.88 -9.65
N ASP A 67 5.53 18.60 -9.96
CA ASP A 67 4.37 17.96 -10.58
C ASP A 67 3.39 17.44 -9.52
N PRO A 68 2.11 17.29 -9.85
CA PRO A 68 1.15 16.62 -8.98
C PRO A 68 1.57 15.20 -8.65
N ILE A 69 1.34 14.77 -7.41
CA ILE A 69 1.58 13.41 -6.97
C ILE A 69 0.24 12.65 -7.03
N TYR A 70 0.25 11.51 -7.69
CA TYR A 70 -0.92 10.65 -7.88
C TYR A 70 -0.75 9.36 -7.09
N TYR A 71 -1.79 8.92 -6.38
CA TYR A 71 -1.79 7.70 -5.58
C TYR A 71 -2.99 6.81 -5.90
N ILE A 72 -2.73 5.52 -5.96
CA ILE A 72 -3.75 4.47 -5.97
C ILE A 72 -3.64 3.69 -4.66
N ARG A 73 -4.78 3.40 -4.04
CA ARG A 73 -4.82 2.56 -2.84
C ARG A 73 -4.72 1.09 -3.22
N CYS A 74 -3.77 0.41 -2.64
CA CYS A 74 -3.39 -0.95 -2.96
C CYS A 74 -3.38 -1.82 -1.70
N ILE A 75 -3.19 -3.14 -1.90
CA ILE A 75 -3.03 -4.12 -0.82
C ILE A 75 -1.64 -4.74 -0.93
N LEU A 76 -0.85 -4.59 0.12
CA LEU A 76 0.41 -5.31 0.32
C LEU A 76 0.14 -6.52 1.20
N GLU A 77 0.37 -7.73 0.66
CA GLU A 77 0.26 -8.98 1.38
C GLU A 77 1.63 -9.39 1.91
N ILE A 78 1.79 -9.43 3.22
CA ILE A 78 3.04 -9.84 3.87
C ILE A 78 2.85 -11.26 4.44
N PRO A 79 3.55 -12.28 3.89
CA PRO A 79 3.46 -13.63 4.41
C PRO A 79 3.90 -13.70 5.88
N ILE A 80 3.17 -14.45 6.68
CA ILE A 80 3.52 -14.66 8.09
C ILE A 80 3.94 -16.11 8.27
N LYS A 81 5.16 -16.33 8.75
CA LYS A 81 5.71 -17.67 8.99
C LYS A 81 4.81 -18.49 9.93
N GLY A 82 4.36 -19.63 9.45
CA GLY A 82 3.51 -20.54 10.22
C GLY A 82 2.02 -20.20 10.22
N ALA A 83 1.60 -19.11 9.57
CA ALA A 83 0.19 -18.76 9.40
C ALA A 83 -0.39 -19.25 8.06
N SER A 84 -1.71 -19.39 8.02
CA SER A 84 -2.43 -19.72 6.78
C SER A 84 -2.77 -18.50 5.94
N GLU A 85 -2.79 -17.33 6.56
CA GLU A 85 -3.20 -16.08 5.95
C GLU A 85 -2.10 -15.03 6.12
N PRO A 86 -1.82 -14.19 5.10
CA PRO A 86 -0.86 -13.12 5.21
C PRO A 86 -1.39 -11.98 6.11
N PHE A 87 -0.50 -11.12 6.55
CA PHE A 87 -0.89 -9.81 7.05
C PHE A 87 -1.25 -8.93 5.84
N MET A 88 -2.43 -8.32 5.89
CA MET A 88 -2.95 -7.46 4.83
C MET A 88 -2.73 -6.00 5.22
N TRP A 89 -1.94 -5.28 4.43
CA TRP A 89 -1.68 -3.87 4.63
C TRP A 89 -2.25 -3.04 3.48
N GLY A 90 -3.25 -2.20 3.77
CA GLY A 90 -3.76 -1.22 2.83
C GLY A 90 -2.82 -0.03 2.73
N VAL A 91 -2.19 0.13 1.58
CA VAL A 91 -1.14 1.13 1.32
C VAL A 91 -1.51 2.05 0.16
N TRP A 92 -0.82 3.18 0.06
CA TRP A 92 -0.95 4.13 -1.03
C TRP A 92 0.33 4.11 -1.87
N ILE A 93 0.21 3.84 -3.17
CA ILE A 93 1.33 3.73 -4.09
C ILE A 93 1.27 4.87 -5.10
N THR A 94 2.39 5.58 -5.27
CA THR A 94 2.48 6.64 -6.29
C THR A 94 2.34 6.04 -7.68
N GLN A 95 1.79 6.83 -8.59
CA GLN A 95 1.64 6.46 -9.99
C GLN A 95 2.12 7.62 -10.89
N SER A 96 2.51 7.30 -12.13
CA SER A 96 2.58 8.32 -13.15
C SER A 96 1.18 8.86 -13.47
N LYS A 97 1.10 10.04 -14.04
CA LYS A 97 -0.18 10.62 -14.46
C LYS A 97 -0.92 9.68 -15.42
N GLU A 98 -0.21 9.13 -16.40
CA GLU A 98 -0.78 8.23 -17.41
C GLU A 98 -1.36 6.96 -16.79
N ASN A 99 -0.65 6.35 -15.84
CA ASN A 99 -1.11 5.15 -15.15
C ASN A 99 -2.32 5.46 -14.25
N PHE A 100 -2.31 6.62 -13.58
CA PHE A 100 -3.41 7.06 -12.74
C PHE A 100 -4.69 7.31 -13.56
N GLU A 101 -4.58 8.04 -14.67
CA GLU A 101 -5.70 8.31 -15.59
C GLU A 101 -6.22 7.01 -16.20
N ARG A 102 -5.33 6.14 -16.69
CA ARG A 102 -5.69 4.82 -17.23
C ARG A 102 -6.41 3.95 -16.18
N TYR A 103 -5.95 3.94 -14.93
CA TYR A 103 -6.61 3.20 -13.87
C TYR A 103 -8.05 3.68 -13.64
N ILE A 104 -8.28 4.99 -13.67
CA ILE A 104 -9.61 5.57 -13.54
C ILE A 104 -10.50 5.17 -14.73
N GLU A 105 -10.01 5.33 -15.96
CA GLU A 105 -10.76 5.02 -17.16
C GLU A 105 -11.18 3.54 -17.25
N THR A 106 -10.34 2.65 -16.75
CA THR A 106 -10.55 1.21 -16.84
C THR A 106 -11.02 0.56 -15.54
N PHE A 107 -11.32 1.35 -14.50
CA PHE A 107 -11.71 0.86 -13.17
C PHE A 107 -12.93 -0.09 -13.20
N GLU A 108 -13.90 0.18 -14.07
CA GLU A 108 -15.10 -0.64 -14.25
C GLU A 108 -14.86 -1.89 -15.13
N ALA A 109 -13.66 -2.08 -15.64
CA ALA A 109 -13.26 -3.22 -16.44
C ALA A 109 -12.45 -4.24 -15.62
N ASN A 110 -12.17 -5.40 -16.22
CA ASN A 110 -11.20 -6.36 -15.65
C ASN A 110 -9.78 -5.95 -16.03
N GLN A 111 -9.00 -5.51 -15.06
CA GLN A 111 -7.63 -5.04 -15.23
C GLN A 111 -6.58 -6.08 -14.80
N SER A 112 -6.97 -7.36 -14.59
CA SER A 112 -6.10 -8.40 -14.00
C SER A 112 -4.79 -8.67 -14.75
N ASN A 113 -4.66 -8.22 -16.00
CA ASN A 113 -3.45 -8.36 -16.80
C ASN A 113 -2.62 -7.06 -16.85
N GLU A 114 -3.09 -5.99 -16.21
CA GLU A 114 -2.42 -4.70 -16.19
C GLU A 114 -1.45 -4.63 -15.01
N LYS A 115 -0.34 -3.95 -15.26
CA LYS A 115 0.68 -3.68 -14.25
C LYS A 115 1.21 -2.26 -14.39
N SER A 116 1.62 -1.70 -13.27
CA SER A 116 2.36 -0.44 -13.24
C SER A 116 3.46 -0.50 -12.19
N SER A 117 4.39 0.43 -12.25
CA SER A 117 5.37 0.65 -11.18
C SER A 117 5.01 1.89 -10.37
N GLY A 118 5.46 1.95 -9.13
CA GLY A 118 5.26 3.08 -8.26
C GLY A 118 6.09 2.97 -6.99
N TRP A 119 5.90 3.93 -6.09
CA TRP A 119 6.64 4.00 -4.85
C TRP A 119 5.68 3.96 -3.67
N LEU A 120 5.97 3.12 -2.71
CA LEU A 120 5.39 3.18 -1.38
C LEU A 120 6.20 4.18 -0.56
N LEU A 121 5.62 5.37 -0.35
CA LEU A 121 6.22 6.39 0.49
C LEU A 121 5.78 6.14 1.93
N VAL A 122 6.68 5.62 2.75
CA VAL A 122 6.43 5.32 4.16
C VAL A 122 7.62 5.77 5.00
N ASP A 123 7.34 6.17 6.21
CA ASP A 123 8.31 6.30 7.27
C ASP A 123 8.14 5.09 8.20
N LEU A 124 9.08 4.17 8.12
CA LEU A 124 9.12 2.97 8.96
C LEU A 124 10.29 3.08 9.94
N PRO A 125 10.12 3.79 11.06
CA PRO A 125 11.22 4.19 11.94
C PRO A 125 11.98 3.02 12.58
N PHE A 126 11.40 1.81 12.59
CA PHE A 126 12.02 0.60 13.13
C PHE A 126 12.60 -0.33 12.05
N TYR A 127 12.47 0.04 10.78
CA TYR A 127 12.97 -0.75 9.67
C TYR A 127 14.03 0.05 8.92
N ASN A 128 15.24 -0.44 8.97
CA ASN A 128 16.37 0.16 8.26
C ASN A 128 16.75 -0.72 7.07
N ASN A 129 17.30 -0.09 6.05
CA ASN A 129 17.91 -0.81 4.95
C ASN A 129 19.05 -1.70 5.48
N ALA A 130 19.01 -3.01 5.21
CA ALA A 130 19.98 -3.97 5.72
C ALA A 130 21.43 -3.68 5.27
N ARG A 131 21.61 -2.99 4.13
CA ARG A 131 22.92 -2.66 3.57
C ARG A 131 23.45 -1.31 4.06
N THR A 132 22.60 -0.30 4.13
CA THR A 132 23.02 1.08 4.44
C THR A 132 22.76 1.49 5.87
N GLY A 133 21.89 0.78 6.59
CA GLY A 133 21.44 1.16 7.92
C GLY A 133 20.52 2.39 7.94
N GLU A 134 20.18 2.94 6.77
CA GLU A 134 19.32 4.12 6.64
C GLU A 134 17.84 3.76 6.80
N PRO A 135 17.01 4.70 7.28
CA PRO A 135 15.57 4.50 7.35
C PRO A 135 14.96 4.18 5.98
N LEU A 136 13.97 3.32 5.98
CA LEU A 136 13.24 2.97 4.77
C LEU A 136 12.13 3.97 4.55
N THR A 137 12.33 4.86 3.61
CA THR A 137 11.39 5.94 3.30
C THR A 137 10.68 5.78 1.96
N HIS A 138 11.28 5.03 1.04
CA HIS A 138 10.76 4.86 -0.31
C HIS A 138 11.02 3.43 -0.78
N LEU A 139 9.94 2.68 -1.03
CA LEU A 139 10.03 1.32 -1.52
C LEU A 139 9.46 1.24 -2.94
N GLU A 140 10.30 0.83 -3.88
CA GLU A 140 9.84 0.58 -5.25
C GLU A 140 8.94 -0.65 -5.30
N CYS A 141 7.82 -0.54 -6.02
CA CYS A 141 6.77 -1.53 -6.07
C CYS A 141 6.32 -1.81 -7.50
N GLU A 142 5.96 -3.06 -7.76
CA GLU A 142 5.13 -3.44 -8.90
C GLU A 142 3.67 -3.52 -8.42
N VAL A 143 2.78 -2.81 -9.09
CA VAL A 143 1.35 -2.78 -8.83
C VAL A 143 0.66 -3.70 -9.83
N HIS A 144 -0.01 -4.74 -9.36
CA HIS A 144 -0.79 -5.69 -10.15
C HIS A 144 -2.26 -5.28 -10.07
N TRP A 145 -2.80 -4.73 -11.14
CA TRP A 145 -4.18 -4.29 -11.19
C TRP A 145 -5.11 -5.51 -11.11
N GLY A 146 -6.23 -5.33 -10.44
CA GLY A 146 -7.15 -6.42 -10.14
C GLY A 146 -8.37 -6.48 -11.05
N PRO A 147 -9.24 -7.46 -10.86
CA PRO A 147 -10.55 -7.47 -11.46
C PRO A 147 -11.40 -6.33 -10.90
N LYS A 148 -12.48 -5.99 -11.62
CA LYS A 148 -13.45 -4.97 -11.21
C LYS A 148 -13.84 -5.09 -9.73
N GLY A 149 -13.80 -3.95 -9.03
CA GLY A 149 -14.20 -3.85 -7.62
C GLY A 149 -13.17 -4.40 -6.61
N GLN A 150 -11.98 -4.78 -7.06
CA GLN A 150 -10.89 -5.19 -6.18
C GLN A 150 -9.73 -4.20 -6.27
N ARG A 151 -9.18 -3.86 -5.12
CA ARG A 151 -7.96 -3.05 -5.05
C ARG A 151 -6.79 -3.80 -5.66
N PRO A 152 -5.87 -3.10 -6.34
CA PRO A 152 -4.63 -3.68 -6.84
C PRO A 152 -3.82 -4.30 -5.71
N LYS A 153 -3.08 -5.36 -6.04
CA LYS A 153 -2.06 -5.93 -5.16
C LYS A 153 -0.69 -5.37 -5.48
N VAL A 154 0.15 -5.31 -4.47
CA VAL A 154 1.52 -4.76 -4.59
C VAL A 154 2.54 -5.84 -4.26
N SER A 155 3.57 -5.92 -5.07
CA SER A 155 4.80 -6.66 -4.78
C SER A 155 5.96 -5.67 -4.60
N LEU A 156 6.77 -5.87 -3.56
CA LEU A 156 8.02 -5.13 -3.41
C LEU A 156 9.07 -5.75 -4.35
N TRP A 157 9.93 -4.92 -4.93
CA TRP A 157 11.03 -5.42 -5.75
C TRP A 157 12.05 -6.16 -4.88
N GLU A 158 12.39 -7.40 -5.27
CA GLU A 158 13.20 -8.36 -4.47
C GLU A 158 14.54 -7.81 -3.97
N ASN A 159 15.12 -6.84 -4.65
CA ASN A 159 16.45 -6.31 -4.32
C ASN A 159 16.44 -5.06 -3.43
N SER A 160 15.27 -4.53 -3.09
CA SER A 160 15.19 -3.26 -2.37
C SER A 160 14.96 -3.42 -0.87
N HIS A 161 14.60 -4.63 -0.37
CA HIS A 161 14.09 -4.68 0.98
C HIS A 161 14.16 -6.00 1.76
N GLN A 162 14.31 -5.87 3.11
CA GLN A 162 14.17 -6.97 4.08
C GLN A 162 12.74 -7.53 4.21
N LEU A 163 11.72 -6.81 3.73
CA LEU A 163 10.34 -7.30 3.71
C LEU A 163 10.02 -8.15 2.47
N ALA A 164 10.88 -8.14 1.45
CA ALA A 164 10.87 -9.10 0.36
C ALA A 164 11.51 -10.39 0.88
N VAL A 165 10.79 -11.12 1.71
CA VAL A 165 11.30 -12.36 2.31
C VAL A 165 10.87 -13.54 1.46
N ASP A 166 11.85 -14.43 1.22
CA ASP A 166 11.69 -15.78 0.68
C ASP A 166 10.51 -16.59 1.28
#